data_af1d6b465f78705bf8601d347388bf77
#
_entry.id   af1d6b465f78705bf8601d347388bf77
#
_cell.length_a   1.000
_cell.length_b   1.000
_cell.length_c   1.000
_cell.angle_alpha   90.00
_cell.angle_beta   90.00
_cell.angle_gamma   90.00
#
_symmetry.space_group_name_H-M   'P 1'
#
loop_
_entity.id
_entity.type
_entity.pdbx_description
1 polymer ?
#
loop_
_entity_poly.entity_id
_entity_poly.type
_entity_poly.pdbx_seq_one_letter_code
_entity_poly.pdbx_strand_id
1 'polypeptide(L)'
;MPLDIVIFKQGKEKEYVSINEKLHQLMFSQDGIKQGRCRELSKIEDYYLTDVIFIRKTLTDFVEDLKKLSLSELSPIIKLLEQPEIEKIHINGD
;
A
#
# COMPACT_ATOMS: atom_id res chain seq x y z
N MET A 1 9.83 -6.06 -12.15
CA MET A 1 8.40 -5.69 -12.20
C MET A 1 8.03 -4.98 -10.91
N PRO A 2 7.37 -3.83 -10.97
CA PRO A 2 6.97 -3.14 -9.74
C PRO A 2 5.76 -3.80 -9.09
N LEU A 3 5.56 -3.47 -7.81
CA LEU A 3 4.37 -3.85 -7.09
C LEU A 3 3.27 -2.85 -7.49
N ASP A 4 2.27 -3.32 -8.20
CA ASP A 4 1.24 -2.45 -8.75
C ASP A 4 0.06 -2.29 -7.82
N ILE A 5 -0.38 -1.04 -7.65
CA ILE A 5 -1.58 -0.71 -6.88
C ILE A 5 -2.62 -0.19 -7.87
N VAL A 6 -3.74 -0.89 -7.97
CA VAL A 6 -4.88 -0.45 -8.79
C VAL A 6 -5.90 0.15 -7.84
N ILE A 7 -6.27 1.39 -8.08
CA ILE A 7 -7.19 2.14 -7.21
C ILE A 7 -8.54 2.23 -7.89
N PHE A 8 -9.56 1.62 -7.26
CA PHE A 8 -10.94 1.63 -7.77
C PHE A 8 -11.73 2.74 -7.10
N LYS A 9 -12.20 3.68 -7.89
CA LYS A 9 -12.96 4.83 -7.41
C LYS A 9 -14.40 4.77 -7.85
N GLN A 10 -15.30 5.22 -6.98
CA GLN A 10 -16.73 5.24 -7.28
C GLN A 10 -17.03 6.25 -8.40
N GLY A 11 -17.60 5.75 -9.50
CA GLY A 11 -18.02 6.61 -10.62
C GLY A 11 -16.88 7.23 -11.42
N LYS A 12 -15.64 6.75 -11.23
CA LYS A 12 -14.47 7.29 -11.93
C LYS A 12 -13.63 6.16 -12.48
N GLU A 13 -12.73 6.51 -13.39
CA GLU A 13 -11.80 5.55 -13.94
C GLU A 13 -10.78 5.12 -12.88
N LYS A 14 -10.24 3.92 -13.06
CA LYS A 14 -9.21 3.39 -12.17
C LYS A 14 -7.95 4.23 -12.26
N GLU A 15 -7.26 4.35 -11.13
CA GLU A 15 -5.92 4.93 -11.11
C GLU A 15 -4.90 3.85 -10.79
N TYR A 16 -3.67 4.09 -11.20
CA TYR A 16 -2.57 3.14 -11.01
C TYR A 16 -1.40 3.85 -10.37
N VAL A 17 -0.78 3.19 -9.40
CA VAL A 17 0.47 3.66 -8.81
C VAL A 17 1.33 2.44 -8.53
N SER A 18 2.65 2.60 -8.59
CA SER A 18 3.57 1.48 -8.41
C SER A 18 4.52 1.74 -7.27
N ILE A 19 4.89 0.64 -6.59
CA ILE A 19 5.95 0.64 -5.58
C ILE A 19 7.11 -0.12 -6.20
N ASN A 20 8.24 0.56 -6.46
CA ASN A 20 9.41 -0.11 -7.01
C ASN A 20 10.12 -0.93 -5.95
N GLU A 21 11.04 -1.79 -6.39
CA GLU A 21 11.74 -2.70 -5.49
C GLU A 21 12.51 -1.95 -4.39
N LYS A 22 13.15 -0.85 -4.76
CA LYS A 22 13.93 -0.08 -3.79
C LYS A 22 13.06 0.51 -2.69
N LEU A 23 11.91 1.07 -3.05
CA LEU A 23 10.98 1.60 -2.06
C LEU A 23 10.41 0.48 -1.19
N HIS A 24 10.08 -0.66 -1.81
CA HIS A 24 9.59 -1.81 -1.07
C HIS A 24 10.61 -2.27 -0.03
N GLN A 25 11.89 -2.33 -0.42
CA GLN A 25 12.95 -2.71 0.52
C GLN A 25 13.05 -1.72 1.67
N LEU A 26 12.95 -0.41 1.39
CA LEU A 26 12.96 0.61 2.43
C LEU A 26 11.80 0.41 3.41
N MET A 27 10.61 0.12 2.89
CA MET A 27 9.44 -0.10 3.73
C MET A 27 9.63 -1.27 4.69
N PHE A 28 10.18 -2.37 4.21
CA PHE A 28 10.27 -3.60 4.99
C PHE A 28 11.59 -3.76 5.73
N SER A 29 12.44 -2.74 5.71
CA SER A 29 13.63 -2.70 6.55
C SER A 29 13.35 -2.05 7.92
N GLN A 30 12.15 -1.54 8.15
CA GLN A 30 11.80 -0.85 9.39
C GLN A 30 11.56 -1.84 10.52
N ASP A 31 12.04 -1.50 11.71
CA ASP A 31 11.93 -2.37 12.89
C ASP A 31 10.48 -2.63 13.29
N GLY A 32 9.60 -1.63 13.12
CA GLY A 32 8.19 -1.78 13.46
C GLY A 32 7.50 -2.91 12.72
N ILE A 33 7.88 -3.12 11.45
CA ILE A 33 7.33 -4.21 10.65
C ILE A 33 7.81 -5.55 11.17
N LYS A 34 9.12 -5.64 11.47
CA LYS A 34 9.71 -6.86 12.00
C LYS A 34 9.09 -7.29 13.32
N GLN A 35 8.56 -6.33 14.08
CA GLN A 35 7.91 -6.60 15.35
C GLN A 35 6.41 -6.88 15.22
N GLY A 36 5.90 -6.95 14.00
CA GLY A 36 4.50 -7.25 13.74
C GLY A 36 3.53 -6.11 14.03
N ARG A 37 4.03 -4.88 14.10
CA ARG A 37 3.18 -3.72 14.41
C ARG A 37 2.35 -3.22 13.24
N CYS A 38 2.67 -3.68 12.04
CA CYS A 38 1.98 -3.25 10.82
C CYS A 38 1.31 -4.43 10.16
N ARG A 39 0.17 -4.86 10.74
CA ARG A 39 -0.52 -6.06 10.30
C ARG A 39 -0.96 -6.00 8.83
N GLU A 40 -1.60 -4.91 8.43
CA GLU A 40 -2.08 -4.80 7.05
C GLU A 40 -0.93 -4.64 6.08
N LEU A 41 0.09 -3.88 6.46
CA LEU A 41 1.25 -3.68 5.62
C LEU A 41 2.01 -4.99 5.39
N SER A 42 2.06 -5.87 6.38
CA SER A 42 2.78 -7.14 6.24
C SER A 42 2.21 -8.03 5.14
N LYS A 43 0.97 -7.79 4.74
CA LYS A 43 0.33 -8.56 3.66
C LYS A 43 0.99 -8.32 2.30
N ILE A 44 1.75 -7.24 2.14
CA ILE A 44 2.45 -6.95 0.88
C ILE A 44 3.96 -7.13 1.01
N GLU A 45 4.40 -7.88 2.01
CA GLU A 45 5.82 -8.11 2.25
C GLU A 45 6.50 -8.82 1.08
N ASP A 46 5.83 -9.77 0.46
CA ASP A 46 6.39 -10.49 -0.68
C ASP A 46 6.20 -9.66 -1.95
N TYR A 47 7.32 -9.13 -2.46
CA TYR A 47 7.30 -8.24 -3.62
C TYR A 47 6.75 -8.89 -4.89
N TYR A 48 6.95 -10.19 -5.03
CA TYR A 48 6.58 -10.91 -6.26
C TYR A 48 5.25 -11.63 -6.16
N LEU A 49 4.88 -12.11 -4.98
CA LEU A 49 3.70 -12.95 -4.80
C LEU A 49 2.51 -12.23 -4.16
N THR A 50 2.66 -10.94 -3.88
CA THR A 50 1.57 -10.17 -3.30
C THR A 50 0.36 -10.14 -4.23
N ASP A 51 -0.81 -10.42 -3.66
CA ASP A 51 -2.09 -10.32 -4.35
C ASP A 51 -3.14 -10.11 -3.27
N VAL A 52 -3.43 -8.85 -2.96
CA VAL A 52 -4.30 -8.51 -1.85
C VAL A 52 -5.22 -7.34 -2.21
N ILE A 53 -6.45 -7.40 -1.69
CA ILE A 53 -7.45 -6.35 -1.88
C ILE A 53 -7.73 -5.73 -0.51
N PHE A 54 -7.61 -4.42 -0.43
CA PHE A 54 -8.00 -3.67 0.76
C PHE A 54 -9.27 -2.89 0.46
N ILE A 55 -10.27 -3.02 1.36
CA ILE A 55 -11.52 -2.29 1.25
C ILE A 55 -11.71 -1.45 2.51
N ARG A 56 -12.37 -0.31 2.38
CA ARG A 56 -12.77 0.59 3.48
C ARG A 56 -11.88 0.51 4.73
N LYS A 57 -12.30 -0.30 5.73
CA LYS A 57 -11.60 -0.37 7.01
C LYS A 57 -10.17 -0.89 6.86
N THR A 58 -9.97 -1.95 6.11
CA THR A 58 -8.62 -2.50 5.92
C THR A 58 -7.74 -1.52 5.15
N LEU A 59 -8.32 -0.77 4.21
CA LEU A 59 -7.57 0.28 3.51
C LEU A 59 -7.13 1.37 4.48
N THR A 60 -8.05 1.81 5.36
CA THR A 60 -7.70 2.82 6.37
C THR A 60 -6.56 2.32 7.27
N ASP A 61 -6.65 1.07 7.71
CA ASP A 61 -5.61 0.47 8.54
C ASP A 61 -4.28 0.37 7.79
N PHE A 62 -4.34 0.01 6.51
CA PHE A 62 -3.15 -0.05 5.66
C PHE A 62 -2.49 1.32 5.54
N VAL A 63 -3.28 2.37 5.30
CA VAL A 63 -2.76 3.74 5.20
C VAL A 63 -2.12 4.17 6.52
N GLU A 64 -2.75 3.85 7.64
CA GLU A 64 -2.18 4.16 8.95
C GLU A 64 -0.84 3.44 9.15
N ASP A 65 -0.74 2.19 8.70
CA ASP A 65 0.52 1.45 8.75
C ASP A 65 1.60 2.13 7.91
N LEU A 66 1.25 2.61 6.71
CA LEU A 66 2.19 3.35 5.87
C LEU A 66 2.70 4.61 6.59
N LYS A 67 1.81 5.32 7.28
CA LYS A 67 2.19 6.53 8.01
C LYS A 67 3.19 6.23 9.13
N LYS A 68 3.08 5.05 9.75
CA LYS A 68 3.98 4.65 10.83
C LYS A 68 5.43 4.50 10.36
N LEU A 69 5.65 4.29 9.08
CA LEU A 69 6.99 4.13 8.53
C LEU A 69 7.76 5.45 8.46
N SER A 70 7.04 6.58 8.45
CA SER A 70 7.65 7.92 8.38
C SER A 70 8.60 8.09 7.19
N LEU A 71 8.27 7.47 6.07
CA LEU A 71 9.07 7.59 4.84
C LEU A 71 8.49 8.68 3.94
N SER A 72 9.28 9.70 3.66
CA SER A 72 8.83 10.80 2.80
C SER A 72 8.48 10.32 1.40
N GLU A 73 9.14 9.26 0.93
CA GLU A 73 8.88 8.66 -0.38
C GLU A 73 7.46 8.10 -0.51
N LEU A 74 6.81 7.81 0.61
CA LEU A 74 5.43 7.31 0.61
C LEU A 74 4.39 8.42 0.59
N SER A 75 4.79 9.67 0.80
CA SER A 75 3.84 10.77 0.91
C SER A 75 2.89 10.88 -0.29
N PRO A 76 3.35 10.81 -1.56
CA PRO A 76 2.43 10.86 -2.68
C PRO A 76 1.46 9.68 -2.71
N ILE A 77 1.94 8.50 -2.35
CA ILE A 77 1.10 7.29 -2.33
C ILE A 77 0.04 7.42 -1.24
N ILE A 78 0.43 7.86 -0.05
CA ILE A 78 -0.51 8.05 1.06
C ILE A 78 -1.60 9.03 0.66
N LYS A 79 -1.23 10.15 0.02
CA LYS A 79 -2.22 11.14 -0.42
C LYS A 79 -3.21 10.55 -1.42
N LEU A 80 -2.72 9.73 -2.35
CA LEU A 80 -3.60 9.07 -3.31
C LEU A 80 -4.58 8.13 -2.61
N LEU A 81 -4.12 7.40 -1.60
CA LEU A 81 -4.94 6.41 -0.92
C LEU A 81 -5.91 7.02 0.10
N GLU A 82 -5.74 8.29 0.44
CA GLU A 82 -6.63 8.97 1.37
C GLU A 82 -7.86 9.62 0.71
N GLN A 83 -8.00 9.49 -0.61
CA GLN A 83 -9.15 10.07 -1.32
C GLN A 83 -10.45 9.39 -0.88
N PRO A 84 -11.50 10.17 -0.55
CA PRO A 84 -12.74 9.60 -0.01
C PRO A 84 -13.55 8.77 -1.00
N GLU A 85 -13.35 8.97 -2.30
CA GLU A 85 -14.10 8.24 -3.32
C GLU A 85 -13.59 6.84 -3.60
N ILE A 86 -12.50 6.41 -2.95
CA ILE A 86 -11.92 5.08 -3.17
C ILE A 86 -12.82 4.01 -2.56
N GLU A 87 -13.21 3.02 -3.36
CA GLU A 87 -13.96 1.87 -2.89
C GLU A 87 -13.03 0.76 -2.39
N LYS A 88 -11.96 0.51 -3.14
CA LYS A 88 -10.98 -0.53 -2.80
C LYS A 88 -9.69 -0.30 -3.57
N ILE A 89 -8.64 -0.97 -3.13
CA ILE A 89 -7.39 -1.04 -3.90
C ILE A 89 -7.00 -2.50 -4.04
N HIS A 90 -6.35 -2.82 -5.14
CA HIS A 90 -5.80 -4.16 -5.38
C HIS A 90 -4.30 -4.01 -5.57
N ILE A 91 -3.52 -4.67 -4.72
CA ILE A 91 -2.06 -4.63 -4.78
C ILE A 91 -1.59 -5.97 -5.28
N ASN A 92 -0.86 -5.93 -6.39
CA ASN A 92 -0.46 -7.12 -7.10
C ASN A 92 1.02 -7.05 -7.44
N GLY A 93 1.77 -8.02 -6.95
CA GLY A 93 3.17 -8.22 -7.31
C GLY A 93 3.22 -9.24 -8.42
N ASP A 94 3.84 -8.94 -9.47
CA ASP A 94 3.77 -9.77 -10.67
C ASP A 94 4.90 -10.80 -10.70
#